data_eb84bc2f5b12721191690719c176141c
#
_entry.id   eb84bc2f5b12721191690719c176141c
#
_cell.length_a   1.000
_cell.length_b   1.000
_cell.length_c   1.000
_cell.angle_alpha   90.00
_cell.angle_beta   90.00
_cell.angle_gamma   90.00
#
_symmetry.space_group_name_H-M   'P 1'
#
loop_
_entity.id
_entity.type
_entity.pdbx_description
1 polymer ?
#
loop_
_entity_poly.entity_id
_entity_poly.type
_entity_poly.pdbx_seq_one_letter_code
_entity_poly.pdbx_strand_id
1 'polypeptide(L)'
;MRYAVTAVAAAALLATTACAPVIGGGPPIALPIGLQETAQIGSITLSTAMLDAEDDFADTFSEEVHEELSRCMWGTAPIDLRVHIDQMQRAGRLETLFNGDGAHTLAGTVEFVDPADGNRVLGRFPVSVATSTQGRVGGLLGDRQMMVSEEFGRAVCEQAFGRNPRDRGPHNATAG
;
A
#
# COMPACT_ATOMS: atom_id res chain seq x y z
N MET A 1 -2.77 64.37 31.02
CA MET A 1 -3.50 63.40 30.18
C MET A 1 -2.50 62.49 29.52
N ARG A 2 -2.40 61.21 29.99
CA ARG A 2 -1.45 60.23 29.45
C ARG A 2 -2.29 59.11 28.81
N TYR A 3 -2.22 58.98 27.49
CA TYR A 3 -2.88 57.92 26.75
C TYR A 3 -1.95 56.71 26.70
N ALA A 4 -2.41 55.62 27.32
CA ALA A 4 -1.78 54.29 27.23
C ALA A 4 -2.23 53.64 25.93
N VAL A 5 -1.29 53.35 25.04
CA VAL A 5 -1.52 52.57 23.80
C VAL A 5 -1.30 51.11 24.14
N THR A 6 -2.37 50.34 24.17
CA THR A 6 -2.36 48.88 24.31
C THR A 6 -2.14 48.24 22.93
N ALA A 7 -0.95 47.69 22.72
CA ALA A 7 -0.64 46.89 21.53
C ALA A 7 -1.26 45.50 21.67
N VAL A 8 -2.22 45.16 20.82
CA VAL A 8 -2.78 43.82 20.67
C VAL A 8 -1.91 43.04 19.71
N ALA A 9 -1.15 42.08 20.25
CA ALA A 9 -0.40 41.13 19.44
C ALA A 9 -1.34 40.06 18.93
N ALA A 10 -1.68 40.08 17.65
CA ALA A 10 -2.40 39.01 16.97
C ALA A 10 -1.45 37.87 16.64
N ALA A 11 -1.51 36.80 17.43
CA ALA A 11 -0.80 35.55 17.12
C ALA A 11 -1.52 34.82 15.95
N ALA A 12 -0.92 34.88 14.77
CA ALA A 12 -1.36 34.10 13.62
C ALA A 12 -0.97 32.63 13.84
N LEU A 13 -1.94 31.80 14.18
CA LEU A 13 -1.81 30.35 14.17
C LEU A 13 -1.71 29.89 12.70
N LEU A 14 -0.50 29.62 12.25
CA LEU A 14 -0.24 28.91 11.01
C LEU A 14 -0.69 27.47 11.19
N ALA A 15 -1.91 27.18 10.78
CA ALA A 15 -2.38 25.81 10.60
C ALA A 15 -1.60 25.19 9.45
N THR A 16 -0.56 24.41 9.77
CA THR A 16 0.09 23.52 8.81
C THR A 16 -0.91 22.43 8.47
N THR A 17 -1.66 22.60 7.39
CA THR A 17 -2.41 21.50 6.79
C THR A 17 -1.38 20.51 6.29
N ALA A 18 -1.22 19.39 7.02
CA ALA A 18 -0.51 18.23 6.50
C ALA A 18 -1.28 17.77 5.25
N CYS A 19 -0.77 18.17 4.08
CA CYS A 19 -1.27 17.59 2.83
C CYS A 19 -0.92 16.11 2.87
N ALA A 20 -1.93 15.25 3.02
CA ALA A 20 -1.78 13.84 2.74
C ALA A 20 -1.19 13.71 1.31
N PRO A 21 -0.20 12.85 1.09
CA PRO A 21 0.40 12.69 -0.22
C PRO A 21 -0.68 12.22 -1.20
N VAL A 22 -1.12 13.12 -2.06
CA VAL A 22 -2.04 12.77 -3.15
C VAL A 22 -1.22 11.98 -4.16
N ILE A 23 -1.66 10.76 -4.46
CA ILE A 23 -1.14 10.04 -5.63
C ILE A 23 -1.45 10.89 -6.85
N GLY A 24 -0.43 11.33 -7.54
CA GLY A 24 -0.60 12.10 -8.75
C GLY A 24 -1.29 11.25 -9.81
N GLY A 25 -2.55 11.55 -10.15
CA GLY A 25 -3.23 10.88 -11.27
C GLY A 25 -2.39 11.00 -12.54
N GLY A 26 -2.32 9.94 -13.34
CA GLY A 26 -1.56 9.96 -14.59
C GLY A 26 -1.43 8.57 -15.22
N PRO A 27 -0.87 8.48 -16.42
CA PRO A 27 -0.66 7.21 -17.09
C PRO A 27 0.31 6.31 -16.31
N PRO A 28 0.28 5.00 -16.53
CA PRO A 28 1.25 4.09 -15.96
C PRO A 28 2.69 4.48 -16.31
N ILE A 29 3.60 4.33 -15.36
CA ILE A 29 5.05 4.59 -15.50
C ILE A 29 5.76 3.28 -15.18
N ALA A 30 6.57 2.79 -16.14
CA ALA A 30 7.36 1.59 -15.94
C ALA A 30 8.51 1.85 -14.97
N LEU A 31 8.75 0.87 -14.08
CA LEU A 31 9.87 0.92 -13.14
C LEU A 31 11.22 0.82 -13.86
N PRO A 32 12.28 1.43 -13.31
CA PRO A 32 13.64 1.24 -13.80
C PRO A 32 14.05 -0.24 -13.74
N ILE A 33 14.75 -0.69 -14.77
CA ILE A 33 15.30 -2.05 -14.80
C ILE A 33 16.29 -2.24 -13.66
N GLY A 34 16.20 -3.35 -12.93
CA GLY A 34 17.12 -3.67 -11.82
C GLY A 34 16.80 -2.94 -10.51
N LEU A 35 15.68 -2.22 -10.42
CA LEU A 35 15.29 -1.56 -9.16
C LEU A 35 15.22 -2.54 -7.98
N GLN A 36 14.72 -3.76 -8.18
CA GLN A 36 14.63 -4.78 -7.14
C GLN A 36 15.98 -5.20 -6.55
N GLU A 37 17.08 -5.01 -7.31
CA GLU A 37 18.44 -5.40 -6.89
C GLU A 37 19.14 -4.28 -6.12
N THR A 38 18.70 -3.04 -6.34
CA THR A 38 19.32 -1.84 -5.75
C THR A 38 18.51 -1.26 -4.61
N ALA A 39 17.19 -1.47 -4.61
CA ALA A 39 16.26 -0.88 -3.66
C ALA A 39 15.73 -1.90 -2.64
N GLN A 40 15.34 -1.39 -1.47
CA GLN A 40 14.53 -2.07 -0.48
C GLN A 40 13.28 -1.23 -0.21
N ILE A 41 12.22 -1.89 0.26
CA ILE A 41 11.02 -1.15 0.66
C ILE A 41 11.30 -0.31 1.91
N GLY A 42 10.97 0.97 1.83
CA GLY A 42 11.00 1.93 2.93
C GLY A 42 9.65 2.03 3.62
N SER A 43 9.06 3.22 3.61
CA SER A 43 7.72 3.44 4.16
C SER A 43 6.63 3.09 3.17
N ILE A 44 5.46 2.66 3.70
CA ILE A 44 4.24 2.49 2.94
C ILE A 44 3.22 3.51 3.41
N THR A 45 2.66 4.27 2.47
CA THR A 45 1.59 5.22 2.74
C THR A 45 0.33 4.79 2.03
N LEU A 46 -0.74 4.52 2.78
CA LEU A 46 -2.04 4.12 2.27
C LEU A 46 -3.00 5.33 2.27
N SER A 47 -3.72 5.48 1.17
CA SER A 47 -4.85 6.40 1.03
C SER A 47 -6.07 5.61 0.54
N THR A 48 -7.17 5.68 1.27
CA THR A 48 -8.41 4.93 0.97
C THR A 48 -9.55 5.83 0.55
N ALA A 49 -9.30 7.06 0.17
CA ALA A 49 -10.23 8.12 -0.22
C ALA A 49 -11.72 7.76 -0.11
N MET A 50 -12.37 8.13 1.00
CA MET A 50 -13.81 7.95 1.27
C MET A 50 -14.31 6.48 1.29
N LEU A 51 -13.44 5.51 1.37
CA LEU A 51 -13.82 4.12 1.60
C LEU A 51 -14.04 3.88 3.10
N ASP A 52 -15.06 3.11 3.42
CA ASP A 52 -15.37 2.69 4.79
C ASP A 52 -14.43 1.52 5.18
N ALA A 53 -13.17 1.86 5.46
CA ALA A 53 -12.18 0.91 5.95
C ALA A 53 -12.31 0.75 7.48
N GLU A 54 -11.99 -0.43 8.00
CA GLU A 54 -11.90 -0.66 9.44
C GLU A 54 -10.68 0.08 10.00
N ASP A 55 -10.72 0.46 11.28
CA ASP A 55 -9.70 1.32 11.91
C ASP A 55 -8.29 0.72 11.85
N ASP A 56 -8.16 -0.61 11.83
CA ASP A 56 -6.91 -1.36 11.80
C ASP A 56 -6.46 -1.77 10.38
N PHE A 57 -7.28 -1.50 9.36
CA PHE A 57 -6.98 -1.91 7.98
C PHE A 57 -5.67 -1.32 7.47
N ALA A 58 -5.40 -0.05 7.74
CA ALA A 58 -4.20 0.62 7.24
C ALA A 58 -2.91 0.01 7.81
N ASP A 59 -2.92 -0.36 9.07
CA ASP A 59 -1.78 -0.98 9.75
C ASP A 59 -1.54 -2.39 9.21
N THR A 60 -2.60 -3.23 9.19
CA THR A 60 -2.54 -4.59 8.63
C THR A 60 -2.09 -4.58 7.17
N PHE A 61 -2.66 -3.68 6.35
CA PHE A 61 -2.29 -3.56 4.95
C PHE A 61 -0.82 -3.20 4.78
N SER A 62 -0.34 -2.22 5.55
CA SER A 62 1.05 -1.77 5.44
C SER A 62 2.04 -2.86 5.86
N GLU A 63 1.73 -3.62 6.91
CA GLU A 63 2.56 -4.72 7.40
C GLU A 63 2.66 -5.85 6.37
N GLU A 64 1.53 -6.34 5.87
CA GLU A 64 1.49 -7.45 4.92
C GLU A 64 2.12 -7.09 3.57
N VAL A 65 1.81 -5.90 3.05
CA VAL A 65 2.41 -5.41 1.80
C VAL A 65 3.91 -5.21 1.95
N HIS A 66 4.38 -4.71 3.10
CA HIS A 66 5.80 -4.56 3.38
C HIS A 66 6.52 -5.93 3.42
N GLU A 67 5.92 -6.94 4.05
CA GLU A 67 6.47 -8.28 4.10
C GLU A 67 6.61 -8.87 2.69
N GLU A 68 5.56 -8.81 1.86
CA GLU A 68 5.59 -9.33 0.50
C GLU A 68 6.60 -8.61 -0.38
N LEU A 69 6.66 -7.27 -0.31
CA LEU A 69 7.65 -6.48 -1.08
C LEU A 69 9.09 -6.74 -0.64
N SER A 70 9.33 -6.98 0.64
CA SER A 70 10.66 -7.35 1.16
C SER A 70 11.16 -8.68 0.58
N ARG A 71 10.27 -9.53 0.09
CA ARG A 71 10.62 -10.78 -0.58
C ARG A 71 11.04 -10.60 -2.03
N CYS A 72 10.65 -9.51 -2.67
CA CYS A 72 10.95 -9.25 -4.07
C CYS A 72 11.91 -8.06 -4.31
N MET A 73 12.23 -7.30 -3.27
CA MET A 73 13.21 -6.20 -3.27
C MET A 73 14.28 -6.51 -2.23
N TRP A 74 15.54 -6.58 -2.65
CA TRP A 74 16.65 -7.02 -1.76
C TRP A 74 17.89 -6.12 -1.81
N GLY A 75 17.74 -4.91 -2.35
CA GLY A 75 18.80 -3.90 -2.34
C GLY A 75 18.91 -3.20 -0.99
N THR A 76 19.51 -2.03 -0.99
CA THR A 76 19.78 -1.26 0.23
C THR A 76 19.27 0.19 0.17
N ALA A 77 18.95 0.70 -1.03
CA ALA A 77 18.42 2.05 -1.17
C ALA A 77 16.93 2.07 -0.80
N PRO A 78 16.50 2.85 0.20
CA PRO A 78 15.10 2.90 0.60
C PRO A 78 14.25 3.56 -0.49
N ILE A 79 13.17 2.89 -0.88
CA ILE A 79 12.14 3.38 -1.80
C ILE A 79 10.79 3.28 -1.10
N ASP A 80 10.05 4.37 -1.10
CA ASP A 80 8.73 4.42 -0.49
C ASP A 80 7.64 3.94 -1.46
N LEU A 81 6.59 3.34 -0.90
CA LEU A 81 5.41 2.94 -1.63
C LEU A 81 4.24 3.84 -1.22
N ARG A 82 3.58 4.43 -2.20
CA ARG A 82 2.29 5.09 -2.02
C ARG A 82 1.22 4.24 -2.67
N VAL A 83 0.17 3.97 -1.94
CA VAL A 83 -0.96 3.18 -2.41
C VAL A 83 -2.24 3.99 -2.25
N HIS A 84 -2.99 4.09 -3.32
CA HIS A 84 -4.33 4.66 -3.31
C HIS A 84 -5.32 3.57 -3.66
N ILE A 85 -6.19 3.22 -2.71
CA ILE A 85 -7.24 2.22 -2.93
C ILE A 85 -8.47 2.94 -3.45
N ASP A 86 -8.86 2.61 -4.67
CA ASP A 86 -10.03 3.17 -5.35
C ASP A 86 -11.30 2.36 -5.08
N GLN A 87 -11.14 1.04 -4.92
CA GLN A 87 -12.24 0.10 -4.73
C GLN A 87 -11.90 -0.94 -3.68
N MET A 88 -12.81 -1.11 -2.74
CA MET A 88 -12.81 -2.18 -1.76
C MET A 88 -14.21 -2.80 -1.74
N GLN A 89 -14.33 -4.02 -2.23
CA GLN A 89 -15.59 -4.78 -2.16
C GLN A 89 -15.45 -5.88 -1.12
N ARG A 90 -16.34 -5.87 -0.16
CA ARG A 90 -16.46 -6.91 0.85
C ARG A 90 -17.60 -7.85 0.47
N ALA A 91 -17.35 -9.14 0.47
CA ALA A 91 -18.42 -10.10 0.34
C ALA A 91 -19.44 -9.91 1.48
N GLY A 92 -20.68 -9.64 1.12
CA GLY A 92 -21.77 -9.51 2.10
C GLY A 92 -21.95 -10.82 2.87
N ARG A 93 -22.24 -10.73 4.19
CA ARG A 93 -22.49 -11.92 5.06
C ARG A 93 -23.57 -12.84 4.50
N LEU A 94 -24.57 -12.30 3.81
CA LEU A 94 -25.67 -13.06 3.21
C LEU A 94 -25.23 -13.76 1.91
N GLU A 95 -24.39 -13.12 1.11
CA GLU A 95 -23.84 -13.69 -0.13
C GLU A 95 -22.95 -14.90 0.15
N THR A 96 -22.13 -14.81 1.20
CA THR A 96 -21.27 -15.92 1.65
C THR A 96 -22.07 -17.12 2.18
N LEU A 97 -23.24 -16.87 2.81
CA LEU A 97 -24.11 -17.92 3.35
C LEU A 97 -24.89 -18.69 2.27
N PHE A 98 -25.25 -18.02 1.18
CA PHE A 98 -26.13 -18.62 0.15
C PHE A 98 -25.35 -19.14 -1.07
N ASN A 99 -24.23 -18.52 -1.43
CA ASN A 99 -23.48 -18.86 -2.65
C ASN A 99 -22.08 -19.45 -2.39
N GLY A 100 -21.61 -19.48 -1.14
CA GLY A 100 -20.29 -20.05 -0.78
C GLY A 100 -19.07 -19.26 -1.30
N ASP A 101 -19.26 -18.29 -2.18
CA ASP A 101 -18.21 -17.59 -2.93
C ASP A 101 -18.17 -16.12 -2.59
N GLY A 102 -17.83 -15.78 -1.34
CA GLY A 102 -17.55 -14.40 -0.98
C GLY A 102 -16.19 -13.96 -1.52
N ALA A 103 -16.13 -13.25 -2.63
CA ALA A 103 -14.89 -12.65 -3.09
C ALA A 103 -14.68 -11.28 -2.42
N HIS A 104 -13.47 -11.07 -1.86
CA HIS A 104 -12.99 -9.76 -1.46
C HIS A 104 -12.13 -9.22 -2.59
N THR A 105 -12.50 -8.03 -3.09
CA THR A 105 -11.76 -7.36 -4.16
C THR A 105 -11.14 -6.10 -3.61
N LEU A 106 -9.87 -5.90 -3.91
CA LEU A 106 -9.12 -4.69 -3.62
C LEU A 106 -8.48 -4.20 -4.91
N ALA A 107 -8.78 -2.96 -5.28
CA ALA A 107 -8.19 -2.33 -6.45
C ALA A 107 -7.72 -0.92 -6.14
N GLY A 108 -6.58 -0.55 -6.72
CA GLY A 108 -5.97 0.75 -6.48
C GLY A 108 -4.80 1.05 -7.40
N THR A 109 -4.18 2.17 -7.16
CA THR A 109 -2.97 2.63 -7.86
C THR A 109 -1.79 2.62 -6.90
N VAL A 110 -0.66 2.14 -7.39
CA VAL A 110 0.61 2.05 -6.65
C VAL A 110 1.64 2.97 -7.28
N GLU A 111 2.38 3.71 -6.45
CA GLU A 111 3.55 4.50 -6.85
C GLU A 111 4.77 4.11 -6.03
N PHE A 112 5.86 3.80 -6.73
CA PHE A 112 7.19 3.71 -6.13
C PHE A 112 7.86 5.08 -6.19
N VAL A 113 8.36 5.55 -5.06
CA VAL A 113 8.85 6.93 -4.88
C VAL A 113 10.23 6.92 -4.27
N ASP A 114 11.14 7.69 -4.86
CA ASP A 114 12.48 7.90 -4.33
C ASP A 114 12.49 9.05 -3.32
N PRO A 115 12.59 8.78 -2.01
CA PRO A 115 12.63 9.84 -1.00
C PRO A 115 13.93 10.65 -1.04
N ALA A 116 15.01 10.08 -1.55
CA ALA A 116 16.30 10.77 -1.65
C ALA A 116 16.34 11.78 -2.81
N ASP A 117 15.48 11.59 -3.82
CA ASP A 117 15.37 12.49 -4.98
C ASP A 117 14.05 13.27 -4.96
N GLY A 118 13.79 13.99 -3.86
CA GLY A 118 12.65 14.89 -3.73
C GLY A 118 11.28 14.22 -3.90
N ASN A 119 11.16 12.96 -3.55
CA ASN A 119 9.94 12.15 -3.76
C ASN A 119 9.58 11.95 -5.24
N ARG A 120 10.57 11.78 -6.08
CA ARG A 120 10.37 11.49 -7.49
C ARG A 120 9.68 10.14 -7.68
N VAL A 121 8.61 10.11 -8.47
CA VAL A 121 7.92 8.88 -8.84
C VAL A 121 8.79 8.09 -9.82
N LEU A 122 9.17 6.88 -9.40
CA LEU A 122 9.96 5.94 -10.19
C LEU A 122 9.10 5.02 -11.08
N GLY A 123 7.90 4.70 -10.59
CA GLY A 123 6.95 3.86 -11.31
C GLY A 123 5.54 4.04 -10.77
N ARG A 124 4.54 3.82 -11.63
CA ARG A 124 3.12 3.90 -11.30
C ARG A 124 2.33 2.89 -12.12
N PHE A 125 1.47 2.12 -11.47
CA PHE A 125 0.59 1.18 -12.17
C PHE A 125 -0.64 0.83 -11.33
N PRO A 126 -1.76 0.44 -11.99
CA PRO A 126 -2.92 -0.07 -11.28
C PRO A 126 -2.68 -1.50 -10.82
N VAL A 127 -3.23 -1.85 -9.66
CA VAL A 127 -3.22 -3.22 -9.10
C VAL A 127 -4.65 -3.58 -8.71
N SER A 128 -5.07 -4.80 -9.04
CA SER A 128 -6.37 -5.33 -8.64
C SER A 128 -6.22 -6.79 -8.26
N VAL A 129 -6.74 -7.14 -7.09
CA VAL A 129 -6.72 -8.51 -6.57
C VAL A 129 -8.11 -8.93 -6.11
N ALA A 130 -8.38 -10.23 -6.19
CA ALA A 130 -9.59 -10.83 -5.66
C ALA A 130 -9.23 -12.10 -4.91
N THR A 131 -9.64 -12.19 -3.65
CA THR A 131 -9.47 -13.40 -2.83
C THR A 131 -10.82 -14.06 -2.60
N SER A 132 -10.89 -15.37 -2.84
CA SER A 132 -12.08 -16.17 -2.52
C SER A 132 -11.83 -16.99 -1.26
N THR A 133 -12.83 -17.08 -0.39
CA THR A 133 -12.77 -17.84 0.86
C THR A 133 -13.16 -19.33 0.66
N GLN A 134 -13.07 -19.87 -0.55
CA GLN A 134 -13.43 -21.27 -0.80
C GLN A 134 -12.69 -22.21 0.12
N GLY A 135 -13.43 -22.88 1.00
CA GLY A 135 -12.95 -24.04 1.79
C GLY A 135 -12.36 -23.72 3.16
N ARG A 136 -12.27 -22.49 3.63
CA ARG A 136 -11.87 -22.19 5.00
C ARG A 136 -13.06 -21.71 5.83
N VAL A 137 -13.73 -22.67 6.48
CA VAL A 137 -14.74 -22.40 7.50
C VAL A 137 -14.03 -21.82 8.72
N GLY A 138 -14.26 -20.54 9.02
CA GLY A 138 -13.94 -19.98 10.33
C GLY A 138 -12.87 -18.90 10.41
N GLY A 139 -12.44 -18.28 9.32
CA GLY A 139 -11.58 -17.09 9.43
C GLY A 139 -12.34 -15.90 10.04
N LEU A 140 -11.85 -15.39 11.16
CA LEU A 140 -12.26 -14.11 11.75
C LEU A 140 -12.05 -13.01 10.71
N LEU A 141 -12.73 -11.85 10.87
CA LEU A 141 -12.64 -10.72 9.92
C LEU A 141 -11.19 -10.26 9.67
N GLY A 142 -10.32 -10.32 10.69
CA GLY A 142 -8.90 -10.00 10.59
C GLY A 142 -8.12 -10.88 9.60
N ASP A 143 -8.42 -12.18 9.53
CA ASP A 143 -7.75 -13.09 8.59
C ASP A 143 -8.00 -12.73 7.13
N ARG A 144 -9.15 -12.08 6.84
CA ARG A 144 -9.53 -11.70 5.47
C ARG A 144 -8.81 -10.44 5.00
N GLN A 145 -8.65 -9.48 5.89
CA GLN A 145 -7.88 -8.27 5.60
C GLN A 145 -6.43 -8.61 5.34
N MET A 146 -5.84 -9.43 6.20
CA MET A 146 -4.49 -9.95 6.04
C MET A 146 -4.32 -10.66 4.70
N MET A 147 -5.21 -11.59 4.35
CA MET A 147 -5.14 -12.34 3.09
C MET A 147 -5.22 -11.46 1.84
N VAL A 148 -6.11 -10.46 1.82
CA VAL A 148 -6.24 -9.57 0.66
C VAL A 148 -5.07 -8.61 0.55
N SER A 149 -4.51 -8.18 1.68
CA SER A 149 -3.32 -7.32 1.74
C SER A 149 -2.06 -8.06 1.30
N GLU A 150 -1.88 -9.30 1.76
CA GLU A 150 -0.82 -10.22 1.30
C GLU A 150 -0.90 -10.45 -0.23
N GLU A 151 -2.12 -10.73 -0.74
CA GLU A 151 -2.33 -10.92 -2.19
C GLU A 151 -2.04 -9.63 -2.97
N PHE A 152 -2.40 -8.46 -2.41
CA PHE A 152 -2.10 -7.18 -3.03
C PHE A 152 -0.58 -6.95 -3.10
N GLY A 153 0.16 -7.16 -2.02
CA GLY A 153 1.62 -7.06 -2.01
C GLY A 153 2.28 -8.00 -3.02
N ARG A 154 1.77 -9.22 -3.14
CA ARG A 154 2.24 -10.20 -4.12
C ARG A 154 1.99 -9.74 -5.55
N ALA A 155 0.78 -9.24 -5.84
CA ALA A 155 0.45 -8.71 -7.16
C ALA A 155 1.32 -7.50 -7.53
N VAL A 156 1.64 -6.64 -6.55
CA VAL A 156 2.62 -5.54 -6.75
C VAL A 156 3.98 -6.10 -7.15
N CYS A 157 4.51 -7.10 -6.44
CA CYS A 157 5.79 -7.74 -6.79
C CYS A 157 5.78 -8.34 -8.20
N GLU A 158 4.73 -9.08 -8.53
CA GLU A 158 4.62 -9.73 -9.84
C GLU A 158 4.53 -8.71 -10.97
N GLN A 159 3.72 -7.67 -10.81
CA GLN A 159 3.55 -6.64 -11.82
C GLN A 159 4.77 -5.73 -11.95
N ALA A 160 5.42 -5.40 -10.85
CA ALA A 160 6.59 -4.54 -10.83
C ALA A 160 7.85 -5.25 -11.35
N PHE A 161 8.04 -6.52 -11.00
CA PHE A 161 9.31 -7.24 -11.17
C PHE A 161 9.16 -8.59 -11.88
N GLY A 162 7.95 -8.97 -12.26
CA GLY A 162 7.69 -10.25 -12.95
C GLY A 162 7.98 -11.47 -12.09
N ARG A 163 7.92 -11.36 -10.77
CA ARG A 163 8.26 -12.43 -9.83
C ARG A 163 7.16 -12.63 -8.80
N ASN A 164 6.78 -13.90 -8.61
CA ASN A 164 5.96 -14.28 -7.49
C ASN A 164 6.86 -14.59 -6.27
N PRO A 165 6.69 -13.92 -5.12
CA PRO A 165 7.48 -14.20 -3.92
C PRO A 165 7.43 -15.67 -3.46
N ARG A 166 6.32 -16.37 -3.72
CA ARG A 166 6.15 -17.80 -3.40
C ARG A 166 7.02 -18.73 -4.24
N ASP A 167 7.42 -18.29 -5.42
CA ASP A 167 8.27 -19.10 -6.33
C ASP A 167 9.74 -19.13 -5.92
N ARG A 168 10.12 -18.39 -4.89
CA ARG A 168 11.40 -18.56 -4.23
C ARG A 168 11.36 -19.82 -3.35
N GLY A 169 11.48 -20.96 -3.99
CA GLY A 169 11.94 -22.15 -3.28
C GLY A 169 13.27 -21.86 -2.58
N PRO A 170 13.66 -22.64 -1.56
CA PRO A 170 14.93 -22.44 -0.89
C PRO A 170 16.02 -22.36 -1.96
N HIS A 171 16.69 -21.23 -2.04
CA HIS A 171 17.86 -21.09 -2.90
C HIS A 171 18.82 -22.17 -2.45
N ASN A 172 18.92 -23.23 -3.23
CA ASN A 172 20.07 -24.08 -3.20
C ASN A 172 21.25 -23.20 -3.60
N ALA A 173 21.83 -22.54 -2.62
CA ALA A 173 23.18 -22.02 -2.72
C ALA A 173 24.10 -23.21 -2.84
N THR A 174 24.08 -23.83 -4.01
CA THR A 174 25.16 -24.72 -4.41
C THR A 174 26.26 -23.80 -4.87
N ALA A 175 27.06 -23.37 -3.89
CA ALA A 175 28.40 -22.85 -4.16
C ALA A 175 29.14 -23.91 -4.95
N GLY A 176 29.50 -23.58 -6.18
CA GLY A 176 30.53 -24.24 -6.96
C GLY A 176 31.85 -23.55 -6.68
#